data_762b351663ff0d2519d66a891654aaf0
#
_entry.id   762b351663ff0d2519d66a891654aaf0
#
_cell.length_a   1.000
_cell.length_b   1.000
_cell.length_c   1.000
_cell.angle_alpha   90.00
_cell.angle_beta   90.00
_cell.angle_gamma   90.00
#
_symmetry.space_group_name_H-M   'P 1'
#
loop_
_entity.id
_entity.type
_entity.pdbx_description
1 polymer ?
#
loop_
_entity_poly.entity_id
_entity_poly.type
_entity_poly.pdbx_seq_one_letter_code
_entity_poly.pdbx_strand_id
1 'polypeptide(L)'
;DLLLCDEVTSGLDPKSENEIVQLLHKLAKTDNRIVISVTHSLGNLDLYDSVLVLYAGKVVYHGPPRALNHYFGVSEAEDVYPALAKREPEAWRLSWEKHAEAYYETVPGMSEGPIQRSEEEQAERKRKARGPGFFSQLAVLSERRWKIFFRDKTQLFLQMAMLVIFPVIVVLFAFDGIPDLKR
;
A
#
# COMPACT_ATOMS: atom_id res chain seq x y z
N ASP A 1 -19.49 -3.68 7.92
CA ASP A 1 -18.24 -4.34 7.49
C ASP A 1 -17.24 -3.33 6.95
N LEU A 2 -15.93 -3.60 7.11
CA LEU A 2 -14.83 -2.76 6.62
C LEU A 2 -14.04 -3.55 5.56
N LEU A 3 -13.86 -2.94 4.38
CA LEU A 3 -13.01 -3.45 3.30
C LEU A 3 -11.80 -2.52 3.12
N LEU A 4 -10.60 -3.09 3.22
CA LEU A 4 -9.34 -2.38 2.97
C LEU A 4 -8.74 -2.86 1.66
N CYS A 5 -8.50 -1.94 0.75
CA CYS A 5 -7.94 -2.16 -0.57
C CYS A 5 -6.61 -1.42 -0.69
N ASP A 6 -5.53 -2.13 -0.91
CA ASP A 6 -4.20 -1.55 -1.07
C ASP A 6 -3.75 -1.74 -2.52
N GLU A 7 -3.71 -0.63 -3.26
CA GLU A 7 -3.32 -0.55 -4.68
C GLU A 7 -3.96 -1.61 -5.59
N VAL A 8 -5.23 -1.94 -5.37
CA VAL A 8 -5.93 -3.01 -6.11
C VAL A 8 -6.09 -2.74 -7.61
N THR A 9 -5.88 -1.50 -8.05
CA THR A 9 -5.93 -1.09 -9.45
C THR A 9 -4.55 -0.96 -10.09
N SER A 10 -3.48 -1.19 -9.32
CA SER A 10 -2.11 -1.05 -9.83
C SER A 10 -1.83 -2.03 -10.97
N GLY A 11 -1.30 -1.50 -12.08
CA GLY A 11 -0.98 -2.29 -13.28
C GLY A 11 -2.17 -2.64 -14.18
N LEU A 12 -3.36 -2.14 -13.89
CA LEU A 12 -4.51 -2.25 -14.77
C LEU A 12 -4.52 -1.15 -15.83
N ASP A 13 -5.17 -1.42 -16.95
CA ASP A 13 -5.50 -0.39 -17.92
C ASP A 13 -6.59 0.56 -17.39
N PRO A 14 -6.71 1.80 -17.92
CA PRO A 14 -7.65 2.79 -17.37
C PRO A 14 -9.11 2.35 -17.37
N LYS A 15 -9.51 1.48 -18.29
CA LYS A 15 -10.88 0.97 -18.33
C LYS A 15 -11.13 -0.01 -17.19
N SER A 16 -10.23 -0.98 -17.03
CA SER A 16 -10.31 -1.98 -15.95
C SER A 16 -10.19 -1.32 -14.57
N GLU A 17 -9.34 -0.30 -14.43
CA GLU A 17 -9.26 0.51 -13.21
C GLU A 17 -10.61 1.14 -12.86
N ASN A 18 -11.24 1.83 -13.82
CA ASN A 18 -12.54 2.47 -13.62
C ASN A 18 -13.62 1.44 -13.24
N GLU A 19 -13.64 0.27 -13.89
CA GLU A 19 -14.58 -0.82 -13.57
C GLU A 19 -14.42 -1.29 -12.11
N ILE A 20 -13.19 -1.44 -11.63
CA ILE A 20 -12.90 -1.84 -10.24
C ILE A 20 -13.33 -0.75 -9.26
N VAL A 21 -13.01 0.52 -9.51
CA VAL A 21 -13.42 1.62 -8.64
C VAL A 21 -14.94 1.75 -8.57
N GLN A 22 -15.65 1.60 -9.70
CA GLN A 22 -17.11 1.56 -9.72
C GLN A 22 -17.69 0.39 -8.93
N LEU A 23 -17.06 -0.79 -8.99
CA LEU A 23 -17.45 -1.94 -8.20
C LEU A 23 -17.30 -1.66 -6.70
N LEU A 24 -16.17 -1.08 -6.28
CA LEU A 24 -15.93 -0.71 -4.88
C LEU A 24 -16.95 0.33 -4.39
N HIS A 25 -17.23 1.35 -5.20
CA HIS A 25 -18.27 2.35 -4.91
C HIS A 25 -19.64 1.70 -4.74
N LYS A 26 -20.00 0.78 -5.65
CA LYS A 26 -21.27 0.04 -5.56
C LYS A 26 -21.34 -0.80 -4.28
N LEU A 27 -20.26 -1.51 -3.91
CA LEU A 27 -20.20 -2.30 -2.68
C LEU A 27 -20.38 -1.43 -1.44
N ALA A 28 -19.79 -0.23 -1.41
CA ALA A 28 -19.97 0.71 -0.32
C ALA A 28 -21.44 1.15 -0.17
N LYS A 29 -22.10 1.47 -1.29
CA LYS A 29 -23.49 1.99 -1.27
C LYS A 29 -24.54 0.90 -1.06
N THR A 30 -24.36 -0.29 -1.64
CA THR A 30 -25.39 -1.36 -1.59
C THR A 30 -25.40 -2.07 -0.24
N ASP A 31 -24.22 -2.37 0.30
CA ASP A 31 -24.07 -3.21 1.48
C ASP A 31 -23.79 -2.41 2.76
N ASN A 32 -23.90 -1.08 2.71
CA ASN A 32 -23.55 -0.18 3.82
C ASN A 32 -22.19 -0.51 4.43
N ARG A 33 -21.18 -0.70 3.58
CA ARG A 33 -19.80 -1.04 3.95
C ARG A 33 -18.94 0.20 3.92
N ILE A 34 -17.95 0.23 4.79
CA ILE A 34 -16.86 1.19 4.69
C ILE A 34 -15.80 0.58 3.79
N VAL A 35 -15.48 1.25 2.68
CA VAL A 35 -14.39 0.85 1.77
C VAL A 35 -13.29 1.89 1.86
N ILE A 36 -12.09 1.46 2.25
CA ILE A 36 -10.90 2.30 2.25
C ILE A 36 -9.97 1.78 1.17
N SER A 37 -9.70 2.60 0.16
CA SER A 37 -8.81 2.28 -0.93
C SER A 37 -7.56 3.16 -0.88
N VAL A 38 -6.39 2.53 -0.88
CA VAL A 38 -5.12 3.21 -1.08
C VAL A 38 -4.79 3.14 -2.56
N THR A 39 -4.59 4.30 -3.19
CA THR A 39 -4.28 4.40 -4.62
C THR A 39 -3.38 5.60 -4.90
N HIS A 40 -2.62 5.51 -5.95
CA HIS A 40 -1.87 6.64 -6.52
C HIS A 40 -2.56 7.22 -7.77
N SER A 41 -3.65 6.59 -8.23
CA SER A 41 -4.44 7.08 -9.35
C SER A 41 -5.51 8.08 -8.88
N LEU A 42 -5.56 9.23 -9.52
CA LEU A 42 -6.46 10.33 -9.19
C LEU A 42 -7.61 10.50 -10.18
N GLY A 43 -7.65 9.68 -11.24
CA GLY A 43 -8.62 9.82 -12.33
C GLY A 43 -10.09 9.55 -11.96
N ASN A 44 -10.35 8.85 -10.86
CA ASN A 44 -11.69 8.43 -10.44
C ASN A 44 -12.08 8.96 -9.06
N LEU A 45 -11.50 10.08 -8.62
CA LEU A 45 -11.72 10.63 -7.28
C LEU A 45 -13.18 10.96 -7.00
N ASP A 46 -13.96 11.34 -8.01
CA ASP A 46 -15.38 11.68 -7.88
C ASP A 46 -16.26 10.52 -7.38
N LEU A 47 -15.77 9.29 -7.49
CA LEU A 47 -16.46 8.11 -7.00
C LEU A 47 -16.25 7.86 -5.50
N TYR A 48 -15.36 8.61 -4.85
CA TYR A 48 -15.10 8.51 -3.42
C TYR A 48 -15.89 9.58 -2.65
N ASP A 49 -16.36 9.22 -1.46
CA ASP A 49 -17.05 10.16 -0.56
C ASP A 49 -16.05 11.12 0.11
N SER A 50 -14.84 10.66 0.37
CA SER A 50 -13.78 11.42 1.01
C SER A 50 -12.40 10.97 0.55
N VAL A 51 -11.45 11.90 0.53
CA VAL A 51 -10.04 11.67 0.20
C VAL A 51 -9.15 12.08 1.38
N LEU A 52 -8.23 11.22 1.73
CA LEU A 52 -7.16 11.49 2.70
C LEU A 52 -5.83 11.54 1.98
N VAL A 53 -5.14 12.68 2.03
CA VAL A 53 -3.79 12.84 1.47
C VAL A 53 -2.75 12.78 2.59
N LEU A 54 -1.82 11.84 2.44
CA LEU A 54 -0.67 11.67 3.32
C LEU A 54 0.61 12.12 2.60
N TYR A 55 1.38 12.99 3.25
CA TYR A 55 2.69 13.40 2.75
C TYR A 55 3.75 13.27 3.84
N ALA A 56 4.77 12.46 3.59
CA ALA A 56 5.81 12.11 4.56
C ALA A 56 5.24 11.66 5.92
N GLY A 57 4.18 10.83 5.91
CA GLY A 57 3.53 10.31 7.11
C GLY A 57 2.62 11.30 7.84
N LYS A 58 2.38 12.48 7.29
CA LYS A 58 1.53 13.52 7.87
C LYS A 58 0.26 13.69 7.06
N VAL A 59 -0.87 13.91 7.74
CA VAL A 59 -2.11 14.26 7.09
C VAL A 59 -2.00 15.72 6.62
N VAL A 60 -2.16 15.92 5.32
CA VAL A 60 -2.07 17.25 4.70
C VAL A 60 -3.39 17.68 4.06
N TYR A 61 -4.34 16.75 3.92
CA TYR A 61 -5.72 17.01 3.52
C TYR A 61 -6.60 15.84 3.91
N HIS A 62 -7.84 16.10 4.32
CA HIS A 62 -8.91 15.12 4.49
C HIS A 62 -10.25 15.78 4.23
N GLY A 63 -10.96 15.37 3.19
CA GLY A 63 -12.23 16.01 2.85
C GLY A 63 -12.78 15.54 1.52
N PRO A 64 -13.79 16.23 0.98
CA PRO A 64 -14.44 15.83 -0.26
C PRO A 64 -13.48 15.97 -1.46
N PRO A 65 -13.52 15.03 -2.43
CA PRO A 65 -12.68 15.08 -3.62
C PRO A 65 -12.76 16.42 -4.36
N ARG A 66 -13.97 16.97 -4.48
CA ARG A 66 -14.24 18.25 -5.16
C ARG A 66 -13.51 19.46 -4.56
N ALA A 67 -13.14 19.41 -3.29
CA ALA A 67 -12.44 20.51 -2.63
C ALA A 67 -10.91 20.33 -2.64
N LEU A 68 -10.41 19.20 -3.11
CA LEU A 68 -8.97 18.88 -3.19
C LEU A 68 -8.22 19.92 -4.01
N ASN A 69 -8.66 20.15 -5.24
CA ASN A 69 -8.02 21.09 -6.17
C ASN A 69 -7.99 22.50 -5.61
N HIS A 70 -9.09 22.94 -4.99
CA HIS A 70 -9.17 24.24 -4.34
C HIS A 70 -8.17 24.39 -3.19
N TYR A 71 -8.06 23.37 -2.33
CA TYR A 71 -7.14 23.41 -1.19
C TYR A 71 -5.67 23.49 -1.62
N PHE A 72 -5.27 22.72 -2.62
CA PHE A 72 -3.91 22.73 -3.12
C PHE A 72 -3.63 23.84 -4.13
N GLY A 73 -4.67 24.58 -4.58
CA GLY A 73 -4.54 25.66 -5.57
C GLY A 73 -4.11 25.15 -6.94
N VAL A 74 -4.62 23.99 -7.36
CA VAL A 74 -4.32 23.33 -8.62
C VAL A 74 -5.55 23.22 -9.51
N SER A 75 -5.35 23.07 -10.83
CA SER A 75 -6.44 22.94 -11.78
C SER A 75 -6.93 21.50 -11.87
N GLU A 76 -6.02 20.55 -11.83
CA GLU A 76 -6.29 19.13 -11.94
C GLU A 76 -5.74 18.37 -10.74
N ALA A 77 -6.34 17.22 -10.41
CA ALA A 77 -5.95 16.44 -9.24
C ALA A 77 -4.52 15.91 -9.34
N GLU A 78 -4.06 15.60 -10.54
CA GLU A 78 -2.70 15.13 -10.82
C GLU A 78 -1.62 16.15 -10.45
N ASP A 79 -1.95 17.44 -10.48
CA ASP A 79 -1.06 18.54 -10.09
C ASP A 79 -0.83 18.62 -8.57
N VAL A 80 -1.59 17.87 -7.78
CA VAL A 80 -1.41 17.80 -6.32
C VAL A 80 -0.03 17.28 -5.95
N TYR A 81 0.50 16.29 -6.66
CA TYR A 81 1.83 15.74 -6.39
C TYR A 81 2.96 16.79 -6.57
N PRO A 82 3.02 17.50 -7.70
CA PRO A 82 3.96 18.61 -7.85
C PRO A 82 3.75 19.73 -6.83
N ALA A 83 2.51 20.01 -6.44
CA ALA A 83 2.20 21.03 -5.46
C ALA A 83 2.70 20.65 -4.05
N LEU A 84 2.58 19.38 -3.66
CA LEU A 84 3.09 18.87 -2.39
C LEU A 84 4.60 19.09 -2.26
N ALA A 85 5.36 18.87 -3.32
CA ALA A 85 6.81 19.05 -3.33
C ALA A 85 7.29 20.50 -3.17
N LYS A 86 6.40 21.50 -3.35
CA LYS A 86 6.75 22.94 -3.23
C LYS A 86 6.88 23.42 -1.79
N ARG A 87 6.40 22.65 -0.80
CA ARG A 87 6.41 23.04 0.61
C ARG A 87 6.85 21.87 1.49
N GLU A 88 7.46 22.19 2.62
CA GLU A 88 7.82 21.19 3.63
C GLU A 88 6.56 20.47 4.17
N PRO A 89 6.66 19.16 4.47
CA PRO A 89 5.54 18.38 4.99
C PRO A 89 4.91 18.97 6.25
N GLU A 90 5.72 19.59 7.10
CA GLU A 90 5.25 20.22 8.33
C GLU A 90 4.41 21.48 8.05
N ALA A 91 4.80 22.28 7.06
CA ALA A 91 4.05 23.46 6.64
C ALA A 91 2.67 23.09 6.08
N TRP A 92 2.59 21.97 5.35
CA TRP A 92 1.31 21.42 4.88
C TRP A 92 0.44 20.92 6.04
N ARG A 93 1.03 20.21 7.01
CA ARG A 93 0.31 19.73 8.19
C ARG A 93 -0.31 20.90 8.98
N LEU A 94 0.48 21.93 9.28
CA LEU A 94 0.00 23.11 9.98
C LEU A 94 -1.06 23.88 9.20
N SER A 95 -0.90 23.98 7.88
CA SER A 95 -1.91 24.56 7.00
C SER A 95 -3.22 23.79 7.08
N TRP A 96 -3.15 22.45 7.04
CA TRP A 96 -4.33 21.61 7.16
C TRP A 96 -5.01 21.75 8.51
N GLU A 97 -4.29 21.68 9.61
CA GLU A 97 -4.84 21.87 10.97
C GLU A 97 -5.61 23.19 11.10
N LYS A 98 -5.13 24.24 10.45
CA LYS A 98 -5.77 25.56 10.48
C LYS A 98 -7.07 25.64 9.66
N HIS A 99 -7.17 24.87 8.58
CA HIS A 99 -8.28 24.98 7.63
C HIS A 99 -9.24 23.79 7.68
N ALA A 100 -8.89 22.72 8.38
CA ALA A 100 -9.64 21.45 8.40
C ALA A 100 -11.11 21.64 8.75
N GLU A 101 -11.40 22.48 9.75
CA GLU A 101 -12.76 22.73 10.23
C GLU A 101 -13.70 23.25 9.13
N ALA A 102 -13.22 24.22 8.34
CA ALA A 102 -13.98 24.76 7.22
C ALA A 102 -14.28 23.73 6.12
N TYR A 103 -13.38 22.76 5.92
CA TYR A 103 -13.60 21.69 4.94
C TYR A 103 -14.50 20.58 5.49
N TYR A 104 -14.47 20.31 6.78
CA TYR A 104 -15.34 19.32 7.41
C TYR A 104 -16.81 19.77 7.43
N GLU A 105 -17.09 21.06 7.58
CA GLU A 105 -18.44 21.60 7.50
C GLU A 105 -19.11 21.38 6.14
N THR A 106 -18.31 21.20 5.09
CA THR A 106 -18.82 20.97 3.72
C THR A 106 -19.19 19.51 3.45
N VAL A 107 -18.89 18.58 4.36
CA VAL A 107 -19.17 17.14 4.19
C VAL A 107 -20.27 16.72 5.14
N PRO A 108 -21.44 16.26 4.64
CA PRO A 108 -22.48 15.73 5.51
C PRO A 108 -21.94 14.54 6.34
N GLY A 109 -22.04 14.62 7.66
CA GLY A 109 -21.59 13.59 8.59
C GLY A 109 -20.15 13.68 9.06
N MET A 110 -19.36 14.66 8.59
CA MET A 110 -18.00 14.92 9.07
C MET A 110 -17.88 16.09 10.06
N SER A 111 -19.00 16.69 10.44
CA SER A 111 -19.06 17.86 11.35
C SER A 111 -18.65 17.55 12.80
N GLU A 112 -18.45 16.29 13.16
CA GLU A 112 -17.72 15.94 14.39
C GLU A 112 -16.24 15.99 14.06
N GLY A 113 -15.56 17.05 14.50
CA GLY A 113 -14.12 17.25 14.35
C GLY A 113 -13.31 16.03 14.80
N PRO A 114 -11.98 16.02 14.58
CA PRO A 114 -11.15 14.86 14.90
C PRO A 114 -11.43 14.45 16.35
N ILE A 115 -11.92 13.21 16.52
CA ILE A 115 -12.19 12.65 17.84
C ILE A 115 -10.92 12.86 18.68
N GLN A 116 -10.95 13.84 19.59
CA GLN A 116 -9.90 14.01 20.60
C GLN A 116 -9.95 12.79 21.51
N ARG A 117 -9.23 11.74 21.09
CA ARG A 117 -9.09 10.53 21.90
C ARG A 117 -8.26 10.87 23.11
N SER A 118 -8.80 10.56 24.30
CA SER A 118 -8.07 10.72 25.52
C SER A 118 -6.72 9.97 25.45
N GLU A 119 -5.70 10.50 26.08
CA GLU A 119 -4.37 9.86 26.13
C GLU A 119 -4.44 8.44 26.70
N GLU A 120 -5.42 8.16 27.54
CA GLU A 120 -5.71 6.84 28.09
C GLU A 120 -6.15 5.81 27.03
N GLU A 121 -7.01 6.19 26.08
CA GLU A 121 -7.41 5.31 24.96
C GLU A 121 -6.24 5.04 24.00
N GLN A 122 -5.36 6.02 23.81
CA GLN A 122 -4.15 5.84 23.00
C GLN A 122 -3.13 4.91 23.70
N ALA A 123 -3.01 5.00 25.03
CA ALA A 123 -2.14 4.12 25.83
C ALA A 123 -2.66 2.68 25.85
N GLU A 124 -3.97 2.49 25.95
CA GLU A 124 -4.60 1.17 25.94
C GLU A 124 -4.47 0.48 24.58
N ARG A 125 -4.61 1.22 23.48
CA ARG A 125 -4.35 0.70 22.11
C ARG A 125 -2.89 0.35 21.89
N LYS A 126 -1.94 1.16 22.38
CA LYS A 126 -0.51 0.81 22.35
C LYS A 126 -0.18 -0.46 23.13
N ARG A 127 -0.90 -0.74 24.21
CA ARG A 127 -0.78 -1.99 24.95
C ARG A 127 -1.39 -3.20 24.20
N LYS A 128 -2.55 -3.02 23.54
CA LYS A 128 -3.19 -4.06 22.73
C LYS A 128 -2.52 -4.29 21.37
N ALA A 129 -1.82 -3.28 20.83
CA ALA A 129 -1.03 -3.36 19.61
C ALA A 129 0.36 -4.01 19.79
N ARG A 130 0.56 -4.81 20.86
CA ARG A 130 1.70 -5.71 20.91
C ARG A 130 1.53 -6.73 19.80
N GLY A 131 2.15 -6.45 18.66
CA GLY A 131 2.18 -7.36 17.53
C GLY A 131 2.71 -8.74 17.94
N PRO A 132 2.43 -9.77 17.16
CA PRO A 132 2.92 -11.12 17.42
C PRO A 132 4.44 -11.07 17.65
N GLY A 133 4.91 -11.83 18.65
CA GLY A 133 6.32 -11.86 19.03
C GLY A 133 7.21 -12.24 17.84
N PHE A 134 8.49 -11.87 17.89
CA PHE A 134 9.47 -12.12 16.84
C PHE A 134 9.43 -13.55 16.29
N PHE A 135 9.37 -14.56 17.15
CA PHE A 135 9.31 -15.97 16.74
C PHE A 135 8.00 -16.32 16.03
N SER A 136 6.89 -15.71 16.40
CA SER A 136 5.60 -15.91 15.72
C SER A 136 5.64 -15.28 14.31
N GLN A 137 6.19 -14.09 14.18
CA GLN A 137 6.38 -13.44 12.88
C GLN A 137 7.33 -14.24 11.98
N LEU A 138 8.44 -14.72 12.54
CA LEU A 138 9.41 -15.56 11.83
C LEU A 138 8.75 -16.86 11.34
N ALA A 139 7.95 -17.52 12.19
CA ALA A 139 7.24 -18.75 11.81
C ALA A 139 6.26 -18.52 10.65
N VAL A 140 5.44 -17.48 10.72
CA VAL A 140 4.48 -17.13 9.67
C VAL A 140 5.17 -16.77 8.35
N LEU A 141 6.25 -15.98 8.42
CA LEU A 141 7.03 -15.61 7.23
C LEU A 141 7.74 -16.83 6.62
N SER A 142 8.28 -17.72 7.45
CA SER A 142 8.91 -18.95 7.01
C SER A 142 7.90 -19.87 6.34
N GLU A 143 6.73 -20.09 6.96
CA GLU A 143 5.66 -20.90 6.40
C GLU A 143 5.21 -20.35 5.02
N ARG A 144 5.04 -19.04 4.91
CA ARG A 144 4.69 -18.40 3.62
C ARG A 144 5.79 -18.64 2.58
N ARG A 145 7.07 -18.49 2.94
CA ARG A 145 8.21 -18.75 2.06
C ARG A 145 8.25 -20.20 1.59
N TRP A 146 8.06 -21.16 2.50
CA TRP A 146 8.02 -22.57 2.18
C TRP A 146 6.86 -22.90 1.22
N LYS A 147 5.66 -22.38 1.46
CA LYS A 147 4.51 -22.58 0.56
C LYS A 147 4.79 -22.06 -0.86
N ILE A 148 5.41 -20.89 -0.98
CA ILE A 148 5.78 -20.32 -2.30
C ILE A 148 6.85 -21.17 -2.96
N PHE A 149 7.88 -21.56 -2.23
CA PHE A 149 9.00 -22.37 -2.72
C PHE A 149 8.54 -23.72 -3.29
N PHE A 150 7.69 -24.46 -2.55
CA PHE A 150 7.20 -25.75 -3.01
C PHE A 150 6.10 -25.65 -4.08
N ARG A 151 5.49 -24.48 -4.26
CA ARG A 151 4.52 -24.27 -5.33
C ARG A 151 5.17 -24.18 -6.70
N ASP A 152 6.36 -23.63 -6.78
CA ASP A 152 7.13 -23.52 -8.03
C ASP A 152 8.00 -24.78 -8.24
N LYS A 153 7.35 -25.82 -8.76
CA LYS A 153 7.99 -27.13 -9.03
C LYS A 153 9.10 -27.02 -10.07
N THR A 154 8.99 -26.09 -11.01
CA THR A 154 10.00 -25.89 -12.08
C THR A 154 11.29 -25.35 -11.51
N GLN A 155 11.20 -24.33 -10.67
CA GLN A 155 12.36 -23.74 -10.02
C GLN A 155 13.04 -24.74 -9.06
N LEU A 156 12.23 -25.50 -8.31
CA LEU A 156 12.72 -26.51 -7.39
C LEU A 156 13.46 -27.62 -8.15
N PHE A 157 12.91 -28.10 -9.26
CA PHE A 157 13.58 -29.11 -10.11
C PHE A 157 14.89 -28.60 -10.68
N LEU A 158 14.94 -27.36 -11.15
CA LEU A 158 16.14 -26.75 -11.71
C LEU A 158 17.25 -26.61 -10.65
N GLN A 159 16.91 -26.19 -9.43
CA GLN A 159 17.85 -26.09 -8.32
C GLN A 159 18.39 -27.45 -7.89
N MET A 160 17.51 -28.46 -7.79
CA MET A 160 17.93 -29.84 -7.48
C MET A 160 18.78 -30.44 -8.58
N ALA A 161 18.44 -30.21 -9.85
CA ALA A 161 19.23 -30.65 -10.98
C ALA A 161 20.64 -30.03 -10.95
N MET A 162 20.75 -28.72 -10.69
CA MET A 162 22.05 -28.06 -10.55
C MET A 162 22.89 -28.62 -9.39
N LEU A 163 22.23 -28.89 -8.25
CA LEU A 163 22.91 -29.43 -7.06
C LEU A 163 23.51 -30.83 -7.30
N VAL A 164 22.88 -31.63 -8.16
CA VAL A 164 23.33 -32.98 -8.51
C VAL A 164 24.31 -32.96 -9.70
N ILE A 165 23.97 -32.24 -10.76
CA ILE A 165 24.72 -32.22 -12.02
C ILE A 165 26.11 -31.58 -11.82
N PHE A 166 26.18 -30.48 -11.06
CA PHE A 166 27.46 -29.77 -10.85
C PHE A 166 28.54 -30.64 -10.18
N PRO A 167 28.30 -31.32 -9.03
CA PRO A 167 29.28 -32.25 -8.45
C PRO A 167 29.61 -33.42 -9.37
N VAL A 168 28.66 -33.97 -10.11
CA VAL A 168 28.90 -35.07 -11.06
C VAL A 168 29.88 -34.64 -12.16
N ILE A 169 29.65 -33.43 -12.72
CA ILE A 169 30.57 -32.87 -13.74
C ILE A 169 31.97 -32.69 -13.15
N VAL A 170 32.07 -32.11 -11.96
CA VAL A 170 33.38 -31.91 -11.29
C VAL A 170 34.11 -33.23 -11.07
N VAL A 171 33.41 -34.27 -10.61
CA VAL A 171 33.98 -35.60 -10.41
C VAL A 171 34.44 -36.21 -11.73
N LEU A 172 33.62 -36.14 -12.80
CA LEU A 172 34.02 -36.63 -14.13
C LEU A 172 35.26 -35.95 -14.66
N PHE A 173 35.33 -34.63 -14.57
CA PHE A 173 36.56 -33.91 -14.99
C PHE A 173 37.79 -34.18 -14.10
N ALA A 174 37.57 -34.46 -12.83
CA ALA A 174 38.67 -34.84 -11.92
C ALA A 174 39.20 -36.25 -12.19
N PHE A 175 38.34 -37.18 -12.65
CA PHE A 175 38.74 -38.55 -13.01
C PHE A 175 39.40 -38.64 -14.39
N ASP A 176 38.94 -37.83 -15.39
CA ASP A 176 39.53 -37.86 -16.76
C ASP A 176 40.92 -37.19 -16.87
N GLY A 177 41.42 -36.63 -15.77
CA GLY A 177 42.72 -35.95 -15.74
C GLY A 177 42.69 -34.62 -16.53
N ILE A 178 43.20 -33.55 -15.96
CA ILE A 178 43.43 -32.30 -16.68
C ILE A 178 44.34 -32.61 -17.88
N PRO A 179 43.92 -32.33 -19.14
CA PRO A 179 44.80 -32.56 -20.29
C PRO A 179 46.10 -31.75 -20.06
N ASP A 180 47.24 -32.47 -20.04
CA ASP A 180 48.56 -31.85 -19.93
C ASP A 180 48.69 -30.79 -21.03
N LEU A 181 48.68 -29.52 -20.63
CA LEU A 181 49.10 -28.42 -21.47
C LEU A 181 50.62 -28.59 -21.74
N LYS A 182 50.94 -29.42 -22.74
CA LYS A 182 52.33 -29.46 -23.27
C LYS A 182 52.66 -28.06 -23.78
N ARG A 183 53.65 -27.48 -23.12
CA ARG A 183 54.37 -26.29 -23.54
C ARG A 183 55.16 -26.57 -24.81
#